data_5d91a0b3c14850b89907fceadbcf5a3c
#
_entry.id   5d91a0b3c14850b89907fceadbcf5a3c
#
_cell.length_a   1.000
_cell.length_b   1.000
_cell.length_c   1.000
_cell.angle_alpha   90.00
_cell.angle_beta   90.00
_cell.angle_gamma   90.00
#
_symmetry.space_group_name_H-M   'P 1'
#
loop_
_entity.id
_entity.type
_entity.pdbx_description
1 polymer ?
#
loop_
_entity_poly.entity_id
_entity_poly.type
_entity_poly.pdbx_seq_one_letter_code
_entity_poly.pdbx_strand_id
1 'polypeptide(L)'
;MAIAIAKTRSWPWLLLFLIPACATYEPMPLDQATVAARLAPPSMEAIQVQAKEIQHPVLKPIEFDIRNGLSPEEAAILAVIVNPTLRATRDQRKLAAAQLLQVGILPNPQFFYALGVPTGGATQGTVNAFNYGLSWEITSIISRDSKIAAARADTVSVDLDVAWQEWQAAQGAKLHVYHLAFFDQQLAVTRQEEEGLQENLDRVKRAADLGSMTRIDLAAADAALQKMHTSVLTTEQQREEERLALNQSLGFSDEQPIPLEQNIEPPSPKSIPVAAQFIEGIEKRRLDLLALEYGYRGQESRLRAAILQQFPKINIGFARAGDNTNVITTGFGVTIDLPLFDRNQGAIAVEDATRAKLFDEYVARLFEARGEITRILADMKSLRRQIEAAATSIPILQNVVDSYRLALQQGNADVLTYYNARADLLTKRLEFVDLKRQLADMYVALEIAAGSYLSEPREKAVSP
;
A
#
# COMPACT_ATOMS: atom_id res chain seq x y z
N MET A 1 -13.90 15.37 85.72
CA MET A 1 -14.20 14.00 85.33
C MET A 1 -14.22 13.92 83.80
N ALA A 2 -13.22 13.29 83.18
CA ALA A 2 -12.88 13.44 81.81
C ALA A 2 -13.77 12.57 80.91
N ILE A 3 -14.35 13.21 79.88
CA ILE A 3 -15.03 12.54 78.77
C ILE A 3 -14.00 12.30 77.61
N ALA A 4 -13.72 11.04 77.36
CA ALA A 4 -12.87 10.62 76.28
C ALA A 4 -13.61 10.72 74.96
N ILE A 5 -13.17 11.65 74.09
CA ILE A 5 -13.61 11.80 72.69
C ILE A 5 -12.83 10.82 71.84
N ALA A 6 -13.50 9.79 71.32
CA ALA A 6 -12.97 8.86 70.33
C ALA A 6 -12.73 9.58 68.98
N LYS A 7 -11.48 9.69 68.56
CA LYS A 7 -11.04 10.23 67.28
C LYS A 7 -11.44 9.27 66.15
N THR A 8 -12.50 9.57 65.40
CA THR A 8 -12.81 8.96 64.11
C THR A 8 -11.79 9.46 63.11
N ARG A 9 -10.86 8.59 62.71
CA ARG A 9 -9.85 8.83 61.71
C ARG A 9 -10.51 8.76 60.33
N SER A 10 -10.83 9.94 59.78
CA SER A 10 -11.35 10.13 58.43
C SER A 10 -10.41 9.52 57.38
N TRP A 11 -10.97 8.71 56.50
CA TRP A 11 -10.30 8.14 55.33
C TRP A 11 -10.86 8.79 54.03
N PRO A 12 -10.69 10.09 53.79
CA PRO A 12 -11.14 10.71 52.54
C PRO A 12 -10.08 10.62 51.43
N TRP A 13 -8.87 10.12 51.69
CA TRP A 13 -7.78 10.15 50.74
C TRP A 13 -7.77 8.98 49.76
N LEU A 14 -8.53 7.92 49.95
CA LEU A 14 -8.57 6.75 49.05
C LEU A 14 -9.43 6.96 47.81
N LEU A 15 -10.33 7.94 47.81
CA LEU A 15 -11.20 8.26 46.67
C LEU A 15 -10.52 9.24 45.64
N LEU A 16 -9.42 9.92 46.03
CA LEU A 16 -8.75 10.89 45.17
C LEU A 16 -7.81 10.26 44.14
N PHE A 17 -7.47 8.97 44.27
CA PHE A 17 -6.59 8.27 43.34
C PHE A 17 -7.30 7.66 42.11
N LEU A 18 -8.62 7.77 42.00
CA LEU A 18 -9.40 7.21 40.89
C LEU A 18 -9.70 8.22 39.73
N ILE A 19 -9.27 9.47 39.88
CA ILE A 19 -9.70 10.55 38.94
C ILE A 19 -8.74 10.84 37.75
N PRO A 20 -7.46 10.42 37.69
CA PRO A 20 -6.61 10.84 36.58
C PRO A 20 -6.65 9.96 35.32
N ALA A 21 -7.52 8.97 35.22
CA ALA A 21 -7.53 8.00 34.13
C ALA A 21 -8.76 8.03 33.20
N CYS A 22 -9.56 9.10 33.25
CA CYS A 22 -10.67 9.24 32.29
C CYS A 22 -10.17 9.85 31.00
N ALA A 23 -10.19 9.10 29.90
CA ALA A 23 -10.00 9.65 28.59
C ALA A 23 -11.08 10.70 28.29
N THR A 24 -10.67 11.88 27.85
CA THR A 24 -11.57 12.93 27.38
C THR A 24 -11.92 12.71 25.92
N TYR A 25 -13.19 12.87 25.57
CA TYR A 25 -13.61 12.83 24.16
C TYR A 25 -13.16 14.12 23.45
N GLU A 26 -12.37 13.97 22.40
CA GLU A 26 -11.99 15.05 21.48
C GLU A 26 -12.75 14.82 20.16
N PRO A 27 -13.65 15.74 19.75
CA PRO A 27 -14.37 15.60 18.50
C PRO A 27 -13.42 15.77 17.31
N MET A 28 -13.56 14.92 16.30
CA MET A 28 -12.86 14.99 15.02
C MET A 28 -13.90 15.17 13.90
N PRO A 29 -14.35 16.42 13.62
CA PRO A 29 -15.39 16.68 12.65
C PRO A 29 -14.91 16.45 11.22
N LEU A 30 -15.80 15.96 10.35
CA LEU A 30 -15.58 15.84 8.90
C LEU A 30 -16.06 17.10 8.17
N ASP A 31 -15.78 18.28 8.71
CA ASP A 31 -16.06 19.54 8.03
C ASP A 31 -15.04 19.82 6.91
N GLN A 32 -15.42 20.71 5.99
CA GLN A 32 -14.61 21.02 4.81
C GLN A 32 -13.21 21.56 5.19
N ALA A 33 -13.09 22.35 6.24
CA ALA A 33 -11.82 22.94 6.65
C ALA A 33 -10.86 21.88 7.19
N THR A 34 -11.35 20.97 8.04
CA THR A 34 -10.58 19.84 8.59
C THR A 34 -10.12 18.89 7.46
N VAL A 35 -11.03 18.58 6.52
CA VAL A 35 -10.70 17.73 5.37
C VAL A 35 -9.68 18.41 4.46
N ALA A 36 -9.85 19.69 4.14
CA ALA A 36 -8.91 20.44 3.30
C ALA A 36 -7.52 20.52 3.94
N ALA A 37 -7.43 20.77 5.26
CA ALA A 37 -6.15 20.75 5.99
C ALA A 37 -5.46 19.38 5.96
N ARG A 38 -6.23 18.29 5.94
CA ARG A 38 -5.70 16.92 5.84
C ARG A 38 -5.27 16.54 4.43
N LEU A 39 -5.89 17.13 3.40
CA LEU A 39 -5.53 16.91 1.99
C LEU A 39 -4.35 17.79 1.57
N ALA A 40 -4.06 18.89 2.29
CA ALA A 40 -2.93 19.74 1.98
C ALA A 40 -1.60 18.92 2.07
N PRO A 41 -0.74 19.00 1.03
CA PRO A 41 0.56 18.34 1.07
C PRO A 41 1.44 18.95 2.17
N PRO A 42 2.36 18.18 2.78
CA PRO A 42 3.35 18.72 3.70
C PRO A 42 4.23 19.79 3.04
N SER A 43 4.87 20.67 3.85
CA SER A 43 5.84 21.60 3.29
C SER A 43 7.03 20.88 2.65
N MET A 44 7.71 21.51 1.71
CA MET A 44 8.85 20.94 1.00
C MET A 44 9.97 20.55 1.98
N GLU A 45 10.21 21.36 3.01
CA GLU A 45 11.19 21.08 4.05
C GLU A 45 10.82 19.81 4.84
N ALA A 46 9.53 19.63 5.15
CA ALA A 46 9.06 18.43 5.84
C ALA A 46 9.23 17.18 4.97
N ILE A 47 8.99 17.28 3.66
CA ILE A 47 9.20 16.18 2.71
C ILE A 47 10.69 15.81 2.65
N GLN A 48 11.60 16.80 2.56
CA GLN A 48 13.04 16.56 2.54
C GLN A 48 13.55 15.85 3.80
N VAL A 49 13.08 16.26 4.97
CA VAL A 49 13.42 15.60 6.24
C VAL A 49 12.92 14.16 6.26
N GLN A 50 11.63 13.95 5.92
CA GLN A 50 11.05 12.61 5.90
C GLN A 50 11.71 11.69 4.87
N ALA A 51 12.12 12.20 3.71
CA ALA A 51 12.83 11.42 2.69
C ALA A 51 14.21 10.93 3.15
N LYS A 52 14.92 11.75 3.96
CA LYS A 52 16.21 11.38 4.57
C LYS A 52 16.07 10.42 5.75
N GLU A 53 14.94 10.45 6.43
CA GLU A 53 14.70 9.67 7.65
C GLU A 53 13.77 8.47 7.43
N ILE A 54 13.41 8.15 6.17
CA ILE A 54 12.48 7.07 5.88
C ILE A 54 12.99 5.74 6.45
N GLN A 55 12.18 5.14 7.31
CA GLN A 55 12.45 3.82 7.88
C GLN A 55 11.51 2.80 7.23
N HIS A 56 12.03 2.09 6.25
CA HIS A 56 11.27 1.10 5.51
C HIS A 56 12.15 -0.13 5.21
N PRO A 57 11.61 -1.37 5.24
CA PRO A 57 12.42 -2.57 5.02
C PRO A 57 13.10 -2.64 3.65
N VAL A 58 12.53 -1.99 2.63
CA VAL A 58 13.01 -2.04 1.25
C VAL A 58 13.42 -0.67 0.72
N LEU A 59 12.59 0.38 0.96
CA LEU A 59 12.88 1.74 0.47
C LEU A 59 14.11 2.31 1.18
N LYS A 60 14.99 2.95 0.41
CA LYS A 60 16.20 3.59 0.95
C LYS A 60 15.98 5.09 1.12
N PRO A 61 16.60 5.72 2.14
CA PRO A 61 16.64 7.17 2.26
C PRO A 61 17.26 7.82 1.02
N ILE A 62 16.72 8.97 0.60
CA ILE A 62 17.25 9.74 -0.53
C ILE A 62 17.39 11.22 -0.17
N GLU A 63 18.26 11.93 -0.88
CA GLU A 63 18.27 13.37 -0.92
C GLU A 63 17.22 13.85 -1.94
N PHE A 64 16.15 14.46 -1.44
CA PHE A 64 15.04 14.94 -2.24
C PHE A 64 15.27 16.40 -2.66
N ASP A 65 15.30 16.66 -3.99
CA ASP A 65 15.43 18.02 -4.55
C ASP A 65 14.62 18.18 -5.86
N ILE A 66 13.43 18.73 -5.75
CA ILE A 66 12.50 18.93 -6.88
C ILE A 66 12.95 20.05 -7.86
N ARG A 67 13.95 20.88 -7.51
CA ARG A 67 14.37 22.01 -8.34
C ARG A 67 14.97 21.60 -9.68
N ASN A 68 15.53 20.42 -9.77
CA ASN A 68 16.06 19.82 -11.00
C ASN A 68 15.05 18.93 -11.74
N GLY A 69 13.79 18.90 -11.27
CA GLY A 69 12.74 18.01 -11.74
C GLY A 69 12.68 16.69 -10.95
N LEU A 70 11.51 16.06 -10.96
CA LEU A 70 11.22 14.83 -10.22
C LEU A 70 11.85 13.63 -10.91
N SER A 71 12.77 12.94 -10.26
CA SER A 71 13.32 11.66 -10.70
C SER A 71 12.36 10.49 -10.36
N PRO A 72 12.51 9.31 -10.99
CA PRO A 72 11.71 8.13 -10.64
C PRO A 72 11.84 7.72 -9.18
N GLU A 73 13.03 7.81 -8.59
CA GLU A 73 13.32 7.48 -7.21
C GLU A 73 12.68 8.51 -6.25
N GLU A 74 12.72 9.78 -6.59
CA GLU A 74 12.07 10.83 -5.81
C GLU A 74 10.55 10.72 -5.89
N ALA A 75 9.97 10.37 -7.04
CA ALA A 75 8.55 10.09 -7.19
C ALA A 75 8.10 8.92 -6.28
N ALA A 76 8.88 7.85 -6.26
CA ALA A 76 8.63 6.70 -5.41
C ALA A 76 8.55 7.07 -3.92
N ILE A 77 9.52 7.84 -3.42
CA ILE A 77 9.56 8.27 -2.02
C ILE A 77 8.46 9.31 -1.73
N LEU A 78 8.23 10.25 -2.65
CA LEU A 78 7.20 11.27 -2.51
C LEU A 78 5.80 10.65 -2.41
N ALA A 79 5.49 9.66 -3.23
CA ALA A 79 4.23 8.90 -3.16
C ALA A 79 4.04 8.28 -1.77
N VAL A 80 5.08 7.70 -1.20
CA VAL A 80 5.00 7.10 0.14
C VAL A 80 4.76 8.17 1.21
N ILE A 81 5.39 9.34 1.12
CA ILE A 81 5.26 10.39 2.14
C ILE A 81 3.90 11.08 2.07
N VAL A 82 3.45 11.45 0.87
CA VAL A 82 2.34 12.42 0.69
C VAL A 82 1.00 11.74 0.44
N ASN A 83 0.97 10.56 -0.20
CA ASN A 83 -0.27 9.91 -0.63
C ASN A 83 -1.26 9.71 0.53
N PRO A 84 -2.49 10.29 0.46
CA PRO A 84 -3.48 10.20 1.52
C PRO A 84 -4.03 8.78 1.73
N THR A 85 -4.05 7.94 0.69
CA THR A 85 -4.49 6.54 0.79
C THR A 85 -3.53 5.75 1.66
N LEU A 86 -2.22 5.94 1.51
CA LEU A 86 -1.22 5.31 2.37
C LEU A 86 -1.27 5.82 3.80
N ARG A 87 -1.71 7.06 4.02
CA ARG A 87 -1.95 7.57 5.38
C ARG A 87 -3.04 6.78 6.09
N ALA A 88 -4.16 6.52 5.40
CA ALA A 88 -5.23 5.68 5.94
C ALA A 88 -4.76 4.23 6.20
N THR A 89 -3.95 3.68 5.30
CA THR A 89 -3.32 2.36 5.47
C THR A 89 -2.42 2.31 6.70
N ARG A 90 -1.61 3.34 6.93
CA ARG A 90 -0.73 3.45 8.13
C ARG A 90 -1.49 3.52 9.44
N ASP A 91 -2.71 4.03 9.46
CA ASP A 91 -3.52 4.07 10.68
C ASP A 91 -3.91 2.67 11.16
N GLN A 92 -3.81 1.62 10.31
CA GLN A 92 -3.95 0.22 10.73
C GLN A 92 -2.87 -0.18 11.75
N ARG A 93 -1.65 0.37 11.67
CA ARG A 93 -0.58 0.16 12.68
C ARG A 93 -1.02 0.63 14.07
N LYS A 94 -1.67 1.81 14.14
CA LYS A 94 -2.18 2.35 15.40
C LYS A 94 -3.32 1.50 15.96
N LEU A 95 -4.20 1.00 15.08
CA LEU A 95 -5.30 0.11 15.46
C LEU A 95 -4.75 -1.22 16.01
N ALA A 96 -3.79 -1.84 15.35
CA ALA A 96 -3.15 -3.08 15.81
C ALA A 96 -2.43 -2.88 17.15
N ALA A 97 -1.73 -1.77 17.35
CA ALA A 97 -1.10 -1.41 18.62
C ALA A 97 -2.14 -1.22 19.75
N ALA A 98 -3.28 -0.58 19.46
CA ALA A 98 -4.37 -0.42 20.42
C ALA A 98 -5.02 -1.77 20.79
N GLN A 99 -5.19 -2.67 19.81
CA GLN A 99 -5.69 -4.03 20.05
C GLN A 99 -4.72 -4.84 20.92
N LEU A 100 -3.41 -4.72 20.69
CA LEU A 100 -2.39 -5.34 21.55
C LEU A 100 -2.49 -4.82 22.99
N LEU A 101 -2.65 -3.51 23.18
CA LEU A 101 -2.86 -2.92 24.50
C LEU A 101 -4.11 -3.49 25.15
N GLN A 102 -5.24 -3.53 24.43
CA GLN A 102 -6.53 -4.03 24.95
C GLN A 102 -6.41 -5.48 25.43
N VAL A 103 -5.78 -6.36 24.66
CA VAL A 103 -5.59 -7.77 25.02
C VAL A 103 -4.68 -7.93 26.25
N GLY A 104 -3.75 -6.99 26.46
CA GLY A 104 -2.83 -6.98 27.60
C GLY A 104 -3.48 -6.62 28.93
N ILE A 105 -4.68 -6.01 28.95
CA ILE A 105 -5.36 -5.56 30.16
C ILE A 105 -5.99 -6.74 30.89
N LEU A 106 -5.75 -6.80 32.21
CA LEU A 106 -6.41 -7.79 33.06
C LEU A 106 -7.86 -7.38 33.33
N PRO A 107 -8.78 -8.35 33.53
CA PRO A 107 -10.15 -8.02 33.95
C PRO A 107 -10.15 -7.31 35.30
N ASN A 108 -11.03 -6.33 35.43
CA ASN A 108 -11.15 -5.59 36.68
C ASN A 108 -11.79 -6.44 37.76
N PRO A 109 -11.34 -6.34 39.02
CA PRO A 109 -12.07 -6.86 40.16
C PRO A 109 -13.48 -6.23 40.23
N GLN A 110 -14.46 -7.02 40.62
CA GLN A 110 -15.85 -6.59 40.80
C GLN A 110 -16.15 -6.37 42.26
N PHE A 111 -16.59 -5.17 42.62
CA PHE A 111 -17.12 -4.87 43.92
C PHE A 111 -18.66 -4.99 43.86
N PHE A 112 -19.23 -5.67 44.81
CA PHE A 112 -20.68 -5.74 44.97
C PHE A 112 -21.09 -5.28 46.36
N TYR A 113 -22.28 -4.68 46.43
CA TYR A 113 -22.94 -4.29 47.67
C TYR A 113 -24.42 -4.57 47.53
N ALA A 114 -24.99 -5.24 48.53
CA ALA A 114 -26.43 -5.49 48.63
C ALA A 114 -26.93 -5.10 50.02
N LEU A 115 -28.10 -4.48 50.07
CA LEU A 115 -28.81 -4.11 51.30
C LEU A 115 -30.18 -4.78 51.29
N GLY A 116 -30.48 -5.55 52.32
CA GLY A 116 -31.79 -6.15 52.53
C GLY A 116 -32.52 -5.45 53.69
N VAL A 117 -33.70 -4.89 53.41
CA VAL A 117 -34.54 -4.25 54.42
C VAL A 117 -35.74 -5.16 54.71
N PRO A 118 -35.95 -5.63 55.98
CA PRO A 118 -37.15 -6.42 56.35
C PRO A 118 -38.39 -5.58 56.12
N THR A 119 -39.34 -6.00 55.26
CA THR A 119 -40.56 -5.24 54.94
C THR A 119 -41.85 -5.99 55.27
N GLY A 120 -41.75 -7.22 55.84
CA GLY A 120 -42.93 -8.02 56.15
C GLY A 120 -42.60 -9.20 57.07
N GLY A 121 -43.63 -9.84 57.69
CA GLY A 121 -43.52 -10.91 58.68
C GLY A 121 -43.16 -10.40 60.06
N ALA A 122 -42.52 -11.23 60.88
CA ALA A 122 -42.12 -10.86 62.27
C ALA A 122 -40.83 -10.02 62.20
N THR A 123 -40.96 -8.71 62.01
CA THR A 123 -39.81 -7.78 61.85
C THR A 123 -39.35 -7.16 63.17
N GLN A 124 -39.98 -7.48 64.30
CA GLN A 124 -39.62 -6.95 65.61
C GLN A 124 -38.26 -7.49 66.06
N GLY A 125 -37.29 -6.60 66.31
CA GLY A 125 -35.91 -6.97 66.66
C GLY A 125 -34.97 -7.30 65.49
N THR A 126 -35.47 -7.18 64.28
CA THR A 126 -34.59 -7.38 63.09
C THR A 126 -33.83 -6.09 62.69
N VAL A 127 -32.66 -6.25 62.13
CA VAL A 127 -31.82 -5.18 61.51
C VAL A 127 -31.78 -5.33 60.02
N ASN A 128 -31.31 -4.28 59.29
CA ASN A 128 -31.07 -4.39 57.87
C ASN A 128 -29.92 -5.37 57.62
N ALA A 129 -30.16 -6.34 56.72
CA ALA A 129 -29.09 -7.22 56.23
C ALA A 129 -28.23 -6.48 55.22
N PHE A 130 -26.94 -6.76 55.20
CA PHE A 130 -26.05 -6.23 54.23
C PHE A 130 -25.11 -7.33 53.72
N ASN A 131 -24.65 -7.16 52.47
CA ASN A 131 -23.62 -8.02 51.87
C ASN A 131 -22.74 -7.18 50.95
N TYR A 132 -21.46 -7.18 51.20
CA TYR A 132 -20.50 -6.56 50.29
C TYR A 132 -19.25 -7.43 50.13
N GLY A 133 -18.65 -7.33 48.95
CA GLY A 133 -17.45 -8.11 48.69
C GLY A 133 -16.75 -7.66 47.44
N LEU A 134 -15.61 -8.29 47.24
CA LEU A 134 -14.77 -8.14 46.04
C LEU A 134 -14.59 -9.52 45.42
N SER A 135 -14.79 -9.63 44.11
CA SER A 135 -14.54 -10.85 43.38
C SER A 135 -13.63 -10.55 42.13
N TRP A 136 -12.86 -11.53 41.76
CA TRP A 136 -11.96 -11.40 40.61
C TRP A 136 -11.90 -12.72 39.83
N GLU A 137 -12.05 -12.59 38.47
CA GLU A 137 -11.91 -13.72 37.55
C GLU A 137 -10.43 -13.92 37.25
N ILE A 138 -9.88 -15.10 37.58
CA ILE A 138 -8.46 -15.42 37.45
C ILE A 138 -8.13 -16.34 36.28
N THR A 139 -9.10 -17.00 35.67
CA THR A 139 -8.87 -17.96 34.57
C THR A 139 -8.35 -17.27 33.30
N SER A 140 -8.74 -16.01 33.07
CA SER A 140 -8.26 -15.22 31.95
C SER A 140 -6.72 -15.07 31.91
N ILE A 141 -6.07 -15.15 33.10
CA ILE A 141 -4.60 -15.10 33.20
C ILE A 141 -3.98 -16.29 32.46
N ILE A 142 -4.60 -17.47 32.47
CA ILE A 142 -4.08 -18.71 31.86
C ILE A 142 -3.95 -18.55 30.34
N SER A 143 -4.94 -17.95 29.67
CA SER A 143 -4.92 -17.75 28.21
C SER A 143 -4.28 -16.42 27.79
N ARG A 144 -3.96 -15.52 28.73
CA ARG A 144 -3.50 -14.14 28.47
C ARG A 144 -2.23 -14.10 27.64
N ASP A 145 -1.22 -14.90 27.98
CA ASP A 145 0.05 -14.89 27.28
C ASP A 145 -0.09 -15.33 25.84
N SER A 146 -0.94 -16.33 25.56
CA SER A 146 -1.24 -16.77 24.20
C SER A 146 -2.00 -15.68 23.42
N LYS A 147 -2.93 -14.96 24.04
CA LYS A 147 -3.65 -13.83 23.42
C LYS A 147 -2.71 -12.67 23.11
N ILE A 148 -1.80 -12.33 24.03
CA ILE A 148 -0.78 -11.29 23.81
C ILE A 148 0.19 -11.71 22.68
N ALA A 149 0.61 -12.98 22.64
CA ALA A 149 1.46 -13.49 21.58
C ALA A 149 0.78 -13.41 20.22
N ALA A 150 -0.52 -13.74 20.14
CA ALA A 150 -1.33 -13.56 18.94
C ALA A 150 -1.35 -12.10 18.48
N ALA A 151 -1.74 -11.17 19.36
CA ALA A 151 -1.83 -9.75 19.04
C ALA A 151 -0.48 -9.12 18.66
N ARG A 152 0.63 -9.59 19.27
CA ARG A 152 1.99 -9.17 18.84
C ARG A 152 2.33 -9.64 17.42
N ALA A 153 2.00 -10.88 17.10
CA ALA A 153 2.20 -11.41 15.76
C ALA A 153 1.34 -10.66 14.74
N ASP A 154 0.09 -10.32 15.08
CA ASP A 154 -0.80 -9.51 14.24
C ASP A 154 -0.24 -8.10 14.01
N THR A 155 0.33 -7.47 15.06
CA THR A 155 0.95 -6.15 14.92
C THR A 155 2.11 -6.19 13.91
N VAL A 156 2.97 -7.21 13.97
CA VAL A 156 4.06 -7.39 13.00
C VAL A 156 3.51 -7.69 11.60
N SER A 157 2.46 -8.52 11.50
CA SER A 157 1.81 -8.82 10.22
C SER A 157 1.28 -7.55 9.56
N VAL A 158 0.58 -6.69 10.32
CA VAL A 158 0.06 -5.40 9.84
C VAL A 158 1.21 -4.46 9.46
N ASP A 159 2.28 -4.38 10.23
CA ASP A 159 3.44 -3.54 9.90
C ASP A 159 4.07 -3.92 8.56
N LEU A 160 4.21 -5.24 8.31
CA LEU A 160 4.75 -5.77 7.06
C LEU A 160 3.79 -5.58 5.88
N ASP A 161 2.48 -5.74 6.08
CA ASP A 161 1.48 -5.52 5.03
C ASP A 161 1.41 -4.04 4.64
N VAL A 162 1.45 -3.13 5.61
CA VAL A 162 1.53 -1.68 5.34
C VAL A 162 2.82 -1.35 4.57
N ALA A 163 3.96 -1.91 4.96
CA ALA A 163 5.22 -1.69 4.25
C ALA A 163 5.18 -2.27 2.82
N TRP A 164 4.49 -3.41 2.61
CA TRP A 164 4.25 -3.94 1.28
C TRP A 164 3.43 -3.00 0.40
N GLN A 165 2.36 -2.41 0.93
CA GLN A 165 1.54 -1.43 0.20
C GLN A 165 2.31 -0.14 -0.08
N GLU A 166 3.16 0.31 0.84
CA GLU A 166 4.08 1.44 0.63
C GLU A 166 5.06 1.16 -0.51
N TRP A 167 5.65 -0.05 -0.55
CA TRP A 167 6.52 -0.50 -1.64
C TRP A 167 5.81 -0.51 -2.99
N GLN A 168 4.60 -1.07 -3.06
CA GLN A 168 3.82 -1.10 -4.30
C GLN A 168 3.46 0.32 -4.79
N ALA A 169 3.05 1.21 -3.90
CA ALA A 169 2.74 2.60 -4.24
C ALA A 169 3.99 3.35 -4.74
N ALA A 170 5.16 3.14 -4.12
CA ALA A 170 6.43 3.70 -4.55
C ALA A 170 6.78 3.25 -5.97
N GLN A 171 6.69 1.96 -6.25
CA GLN A 171 6.96 1.41 -7.58
C GLN A 171 5.94 1.87 -8.62
N GLY A 172 4.67 2.03 -8.25
CA GLY A 172 3.63 2.60 -9.12
C GLY A 172 3.94 4.03 -9.54
N ALA A 173 4.33 4.90 -8.61
CA ALA A 173 4.72 6.28 -8.92
C ALA A 173 5.97 6.35 -9.82
N LYS A 174 6.97 5.50 -9.56
CA LYS A 174 8.16 5.34 -10.41
C LYS A 174 7.78 4.95 -11.84
N LEU A 175 6.82 4.04 -11.99
CA LEU A 175 6.33 3.59 -13.28
C LEU A 175 5.68 4.72 -14.08
N HIS A 176 4.83 5.55 -13.45
CA HIS A 176 4.23 6.72 -14.08
C HIS A 176 5.27 7.70 -14.63
N VAL A 177 6.37 7.92 -13.91
CA VAL A 177 7.48 8.77 -14.39
C VAL A 177 8.13 8.18 -15.63
N TYR A 178 8.37 6.86 -15.68
CA TYR A 178 8.89 6.20 -16.88
C TYR A 178 7.92 6.29 -18.05
N HIS A 179 6.63 6.09 -17.84
CA HIS A 179 5.61 6.21 -18.88
C HIS A 179 5.61 7.61 -19.51
N LEU A 180 5.67 8.66 -18.69
CA LEU A 180 5.74 10.04 -19.18
C LEU A 180 6.99 10.24 -20.05
N ALA A 181 8.15 9.72 -19.66
CA ALA A 181 9.35 9.80 -20.47
C ALA A 181 9.20 9.07 -21.82
N PHE A 182 8.47 7.95 -21.87
CA PHE A 182 8.17 7.26 -23.12
C PHE A 182 7.16 8.04 -23.99
N PHE A 183 6.14 8.65 -23.40
CA PHE A 183 5.21 9.51 -24.15
C PHE A 183 5.92 10.73 -24.73
N ASP A 184 6.89 11.31 -24.02
CA ASP A 184 7.72 12.40 -24.57
C ASP A 184 8.55 11.93 -25.75
N GLN A 185 9.12 10.71 -25.73
CA GLN A 185 9.81 10.11 -26.87
C GLN A 185 8.85 9.85 -28.06
N GLN A 186 7.65 9.34 -27.81
CA GLN A 186 6.64 9.12 -28.85
C GLN A 186 6.21 10.43 -29.49
N LEU A 187 5.97 11.49 -28.67
CA LEU A 187 5.63 12.81 -29.16
C LEU A 187 6.75 13.43 -30.01
N ALA A 188 8.00 13.24 -29.62
CA ALA A 188 9.13 13.73 -30.43
C ALA A 188 9.15 13.06 -31.80
N VAL A 189 8.93 11.74 -31.88
CA VAL A 189 8.88 10.99 -33.16
C VAL A 189 7.67 11.40 -34.00
N THR A 190 6.48 11.52 -33.43
CA THR A 190 5.25 11.85 -34.16
C THR A 190 5.23 13.30 -34.64
N ARG A 191 5.71 14.25 -33.83
CA ARG A 191 5.81 15.67 -34.22
C ARG A 191 6.82 15.87 -35.31
N GLN A 192 7.98 15.21 -35.23
CA GLN A 192 8.99 15.26 -36.31
C GLN A 192 8.41 14.73 -37.64
N GLU A 193 7.59 13.66 -37.57
CA GLU A 193 6.92 13.14 -38.76
C GLU A 193 5.84 14.08 -39.28
N GLU A 194 5.04 14.71 -38.39
CA GLU A 194 4.03 15.72 -38.74
C GLU A 194 4.66 16.91 -39.48
N GLU A 195 5.77 17.47 -38.95
CA GLU A 195 6.53 18.54 -39.58
C GLU A 195 7.01 18.16 -40.98
N GLY A 196 7.57 16.95 -41.12
CA GLY A 196 8.04 16.45 -42.39
C GLY A 196 6.90 16.20 -43.40
N LEU A 197 5.69 15.81 -42.93
CA LEU A 197 4.51 15.70 -43.79
C LEU A 197 3.96 17.07 -44.20
N GLN A 198 3.98 18.06 -43.31
CA GLN A 198 3.58 19.43 -43.61
C GLN A 198 4.48 20.05 -44.73
N GLU A 199 5.81 19.95 -44.57
CA GLU A 199 6.73 20.41 -45.61
C GLU A 199 6.53 19.72 -46.95
N ASN A 200 6.17 18.42 -46.89
CA ASN A 200 5.90 17.65 -48.09
C ASN A 200 4.60 18.09 -48.76
N LEU A 201 3.51 18.29 -48.00
CA LEU A 201 2.24 18.81 -48.52
C LEU A 201 2.44 20.15 -49.23
N ASP A 202 3.25 21.07 -48.67
CA ASP A 202 3.55 22.36 -49.28
C ASP A 202 4.32 22.21 -50.62
N ARG A 203 5.19 21.19 -50.73
CA ARG A 203 5.89 20.86 -52.01
C ARG A 203 4.93 20.28 -53.02
N VAL A 204 4.09 19.31 -52.64
CA VAL A 204 3.09 18.68 -53.50
C VAL A 204 2.07 19.72 -54.00
N LYS A 205 1.63 20.65 -53.15
CA LYS A 205 0.72 21.74 -53.49
C LYS A 205 1.31 22.62 -54.59
N ARG A 206 2.56 23.08 -54.44
CA ARG A 206 3.26 23.88 -55.47
C ARG A 206 3.41 23.10 -56.76
N ALA A 207 3.71 21.82 -56.71
CA ALA A 207 3.86 21.00 -57.93
C ALA A 207 2.52 20.76 -58.62
N ALA A 208 1.42 20.61 -57.85
CA ALA A 208 0.07 20.50 -58.42
C ALA A 208 -0.39 21.82 -59.09
N ASP A 209 -0.11 22.97 -58.47
CA ASP A 209 -0.39 24.30 -59.05
C ASP A 209 0.37 24.51 -60.38
N LEU A 210 1.55 23.91 -60.54
CA LEU A 210 2.34 23.89 -61.77
C LEU A 210 1.94 22.80 -62.76
N GLY A 211 0.93 21.97 -62.40
CA GLY A 211 0.49 20.85 -63.24
C GLY A 211 1.42 19.62 -63.27
N SER A 212 2.45 19.58 -62.43
CA SER A 212 3.42 18.49 -62.31
C SER A 212 2.98 17.34 -61.44
N MET A 213 1.93 17.56 -60.60
CA MET A 213 1.27 16.55 -59.77
C MET A 213 -0.25 16.64 -59.91
N THR A 214 -0.93 15.53 -59.59
CA THR A 214 -2.40 15.43 -59.72
C THR A 214 -3.10 15.93 -58.47
N ARG A 215 -4.40 16.19 -58.57
CA ARG A 215 -5.24 16.47 -57.38
C ARG A 215 -5.37 15.27 -56.46
N ILE A 216 -5.19 14.05 -56.97
CA ILE A 216 -5.18 12.82 -56.15
C ILE A 216 -3.92 12.79 -55.28
N ASP A 217 -2.76 13.17 -55.81
CA ASP A 217 -1.49 13.27 -55.08
C ASP A 217 -1.62 14.29 -53.93
N LEU A 218 -2.22 15.45 -54.21
CA LEU A 218 -2.47 16.47 -53.20
C LEU A 218 -3.42 15.97 -52.11
N ALA A 219 -4.50 15.29 -52.48
CA ALA A 219 -5.43 14.74 -51.51
C ALA A 219 -4.80 13.61 -50.63
N ALA A 220 -3.93 12.80 -51.22
CA ALA A 220 -3.15 11.79 -50.49
C ALA A 220 -2.17 12.41 -49.50
N ALA A 221 -1.51 13.51 -49.87
CA ALA A 221 -0.59 14.25 -48.98
C ALA A 221 -1.34 14.89 -47.81
N ASP A 222 -2.50 15.52 -48.06
CA ASP A 222 -3.34 16.10 -47.02
C ASP A 222 -3.88 15.04 -46.06
N ALA A 223 -4.39 13.92 -46.60
CA ALA A 223 -4.89 12.81 -45.79
C ALA A 223 -3.80 12.22 -44.87
N ALA A 224 -2.56 12.11 -45.39
CA ALA A 224 -1.42 11.64 -44.57
C ALA A 224 -1.12 12.59 -43.43
N LEU A 225 -1.12 13.90 -43.68
CA LEU A 225 -0.91 14.93 -42.64
C LEU A 225 -2.03 14.90 -41.59
N GLN A 226 -3.32 14.87 -42.01
CA GLN A 226 -4.45 14.85 -41.08
C GLN A 226 -4.43 13.61 -40.19
N LYS A 227 -4.07 12.43 -40.74
CA LYS A 227 -3.87 11.21 -39.95
C LYS A 227 -2.78 11.38 -38.92
N MET A 228 -1.66 12.04 -39.29
CA MET A 228 -0.54 12.28 -38.37
C MET A 228 -0.91 13.26 -37.28
N HIS A 229 -1.58 14.36 -37.63
CA HIS A 229 -2.09 15.33 -36.66
C HIS A 229 -2.99 14.66 -35.63
N THR A 230 -3.92 13.82 -36.05
CA THR A 230 -4.75 13.02 -35.13
C THR A 230 -3.92 12.13 -34.21
N SER A 231 -2.85 11.52 -34.71
CA SER A 231 -1.95 10.69 -33.91
C SER A 231 -1.21 11.51 -32.85
N VAL A 232 -0.75 12.72 -33.19
CA VAL A 232 -0.10 13.65 -32.22
C VAL A 232 -1.09 14.00 -31.11
N LEU A 233 -2.31 14.43 -31.45
CA LEU A 233 -3.34 14.78 -30.46
C LEU A 233 -3.69 13.61 -29.54
N THR A 234 -3.79 12.40 -30.08
CA THR A 234 -4.03 11.18 -29.29
C THR A 234 -2.89 10.91 -28.30
N THR A 235 -1.63 11.06 -28.74
CA THR A 235 -0.47 10.86 -27.87
C THR A 235 -0.37 11.96 -26.80
N GLU A 236 -0.72 13.20 -27.14
CA GLU A 236 -0.82 14.31 -26.17
C GLU A 236 -1.87 14.04 -25.10
N GLN A 237 -3.05 13.53 -25.49
CA GLN A 237 -4.09 13.13 -24.55
C GLN A 237 -3.61 12.01 -23.61
N GLN A 238 -3.00 10.96 -24.15
CA GLN A 238 -2.47 9.84 -23.34
C GLN A 238 -1.38 10.31 -22.36
N ARG A 239 -0.51 11.22 -22.82
CA ARG A 239 0.50 11.82 -21.95
C ARG A 239 -0.13 12.62 -20.80
N GLU A 240 -1.18 13.37 -21.09
CA GLU A 240 -1.90 14.15 -20.06
C GLU A 240 -2.61 13.24 -19.07
N GLU A 241 -3.27 12.17 -19.53
CA GLU A 241 -3.87 11.15 -18.67
C GLU A 241 -2.82 10.53 -17.73
N GLU A 242 -1.63 10.23 -18.23
CA GLU A 242 -0.54 9.68 -17.42
C GLU A 242 0.01 10.71 -16.42
N ARG A 243 0.08 11.99 -16.79
CA ARG A 243 0.47 13.08 -15.87
C ARG A 243 -0.51 13.19 -14.71
N LEU A 244 -1.81 13.12 -14.99
CA LEU A 244 -2.86 13.15 -13.96
C LEU A 244 -2.77 11.91 -13.06
N ALA A 245 -2.50 10.73 -13.62
CA ALA A 245 -2.29 9.51 -12.86
C ALA A 245 -1.07 9.61 -11.93
N LEU A 246 0.03 10.21 -12.40
CA LEU A 246 1.20 10.51 -11.55
C LEU A 246 0.79 11.44 -10.40
N ASN A 247 0.14 12.57 -10.68
CA ASN A 247 -0.29 13.50 -9.64
C ASN A 247 -1.16 12.81 -8.58
N GLN A 248 -2.13 12.00 -9.02
CA GLN A 248 -2.98 11.24 -8.12
C GLN A 248 -2.16 10.25 -7.26
N SER A 249 -1.20 9.54 -7.86
CA SER A 249 -0.33 8.61 -7.14
C SER A 249 0.52 9.30 -6.09
N LEU A 250 0.92 10.55 -6.36
CA LEU A 250 1.68 11.40 -5.44
C LEU A 250 0.78 12.11 -4.40
N GLY A 251 -0.54 12.05 -4.56
CA GLY A 251 -1.49 12.72 -3.65
C GLY A 251 -1.59 14.23 -3.85
N PHE A 252 -1.22 14.74 -5.03
CA PHE A 252 -1.40 16.14 -5.42
C PHE A 252 -2.72 16.34 -6.16
N SER A 253 -3.22 17.58 -6.14
CA SER A 253 -4.36 17.96 -6.99
C SER A 253 -3.95 18.02 -8.47
N ASP A 254 -4.91 17.80 -9.36
CA ASP A 254 -4.69 17.67 -10.81
C ASP A 254 -4.08 18.93 -11.47
N GLU A 255 -4.21 20.11 -10.85
CA GLU A 255 -3.82 21.39 -11.41
C GLU A 255 -2.33 21.72 -11.28
N GLN A 256 -1.56 20.96 -10.48
CA GLN A 256 -0.14 21.28 -10.27
C GLN A 256 0.76 20.50 -11.25
N PRO A 257 1.38 21.20 -12.23
CA PRO A 257 2.41 20.57 -13.06
C PRO A 257 3.65 20.27 -12.20
N ILE A 258 4.04 19.01 -12.13
CA ILE A 258 5.28 18.60 -11.48
C ILE A 258 6.32 18.43 -12.59
N PRO A 259 7.38 19.27 -12.63
CA PRO A 259 8.43 19.11 -13.62
C PRO A 259 9.16 17.79 -13.38
N LEU A 260 9.40 17.05 -14.45
CA LEU A 260 10.22 15.85 -14.40
C LEU A 260 11.68 16.18 -14.66
N GLU A 261 12.59 15.36 -14.15
CA GLU A 261 14.01 15.41 -14.48
C GLU A 261 14.22 15.27 -16.00
N GLN A 262 15.19 16.00 -16.54
CA GLN A 262 15.52 15.89 -17.97
C GLN A 262 16.26 14.57 -18.23
N ASN A 263 16.00 13.97 -19.40
CA ASN A 263 16.67 12.75 -19.86
C ASN A 263 16.52 11.54 -18.92
N ILE A 264 15.28 11.29 -18.45
CA ILE A 264 14.98 10.06 -17.70
C ILE A 264 15.29 8.86 -18.61
N GLU A 265 16.27 8.05 -18.19
CA GLU A 265 16.58 6.79 -18.84
C GLU A 265 15.83 5.65 -18.14
N PRO A 266 14.81 5.05 -18.79
CA PRO A 266 14.16 3.87 -18.26
C PRO A 266 15.14 2.71 -18.11
N PRO A 267 14.90 1.79 -17.16
CA PRO A 267 15.80 0.67 -16.94
C PRO A 267 15.87 -0.22 -18.17
N SER A 268 17.10 -0.43 -18.65
CA SER A 268 17.38 -1.31 -19.79
C SER A 268 18.46 -2.32 -19.39
N PRO A 269 18.09 -3.46 -18.77
CA PRO A 269 19.05 -4.42 -18.27
C PRO A 269 19.87 -5.01 -19.41
N LYS A 270 21.21 -4.99 -19.30
CA LYS A 270 22.13 -5.56 -20.29
C LYS A 270 21.98 -7.07 -20.45
N SER A 271 21.59 -7.77 -19.39
CA SER A 271 21.30 -9.20 -19.39
C SER A 271 20.05 -9.48 -18.53
N ILE A 272 19.27 -10.48 -18.91
CA ILE A 272 18.12 -10.92 -18.09
C ILE A 272 18.64 -11.86 -17.04
N PRO A 273 18.37 -11.59 -15.76
CA PRO A 273 18.82 -12.43 -14.66
C PRO A 273 18.21 -13.84 -14.69
N VAL A 274 18.78 -14.76 -13.94
CA VAL A 274 18.28 -16.14 -13.81
C VAL A 274 17.20 -16.20 -12.71
N ALA A 275 16.08 -16.86 -12.99
CA ALA A 275 14.94 -16.96 -12.06
C ALA A 275 15.32 -17.47 -10.66
N ALA A 276 16.26 -18.42 -10.57
CA ALA A 276 16.71 -18.98 -9.31
C ALA A 276 17.21 -17.92 -8.31
N GLN A 277 17.86 -16.85 -8.77
CA GLN A 277 18.37 -15.76 -7.92
C GLN A 277 17.26 -14.99 -7.18
N PHE A 278 16.05 -14.94 -7.75
CA PHE A 278 14.90 -14.25 -7.17
C PHE A 278 13.96 -15.17 -6.41
N ILE A 279 13.88 -16.44 -6.81
CA ILE A 279 13.01 -17.43 -6.20
C ILE A 279 13.60 -17.97 -4.89
N GLU A 280 14.93 -18.14 -4.83
CA GLU A 280 15.61 -18.61 -3.62
C GLU A 280 15.49 -17.57 -2.52
N GLY A 281 14.93 -17.96 -1.37
CA GLY A 281 14.73 -17.10 -0.20
C GLY A 281 13.69 -15.98 -0.39
N ILE A 282 12.79 -16.07 -1.37
CA ILE A 282 11.73 -15.07 -1.60
C ILE A 282 10.82 -14.89 -0.39
N GLU A 283 10.57 -15.98 0.35
CA GLU A 283 9.78 -16.02 1.57
C GLU A 283 10.37 -15.13 2.70
N LYS A 284 11.66 -14.79 2.63
CA LYS A 284 12.36 -13.93 3.60
C LYS A 284 12.52 -12.48 3.16
N ARG A 285 12.23 -12.18 1.90
CA ARG A 285 12.40 -10.83 1.32
C ARG A 285 11.07 -10.15 1.04
N ARG A 286 10.08 -10.93 0.59
CA ARG A 286 8.80 -10.40 0.16
C ARG A 286 7.90 -10.14 1.36
N LEU A 287 7.58 -8.85 1.57
CA LEU A 287 6.91 -8.41 2.80
C LEU A 287 5.50 -8.97 2.96
N ASP A 288 4.75 -9.20 1.87
CA ASP A 288 3.42 -9.83 1.92
C ASP A 288 3.48 -11.30 2.37
N LEU A 289 4.52 -12.05 1.97
CA LEU A 289 4.73 -13.41 2.45
C LEU A 289 5.12 -13.44 3.94
N LEU A 290 5.96 -12.52 4.37
CA LEU A 290 6.29 -12.35 5.78
C LEU A 290 5.07 -11.94 6.61
N ALA A 291 4.21 -11.05 6.08
CA ALA A 291 2.95 -10.66 6.73
C ALA A 291 2.04 -11.86 6.95
N LEU A 292 1.87 -12.71 5.93
CA LEU A 292 1.09 -13.95 6.04
C LEU A 292 1.72 -14.94 7.03
N GLU A 293 3.04 -15.09 7.06
CA GLU A 293 3.73 -15.94 8.03
C GLU A 293 3.46 -15.47 9.48
N TYR A 294 3.56 -14.16 9.75
CA TYR A 294 3.25 -13.63 11.08
C TYR A 294 1.76 -13.73 11.42
N GLY A 295 0.87 -13.54 10.45
CA GLY A 295 -0.57 -13.80 10.61
C GLY A 295 -0.87 -15.25 11.00
N TYR A 296 -0.19 -16.21 10.36
CA TYR A 296 -0.26 -17.63 10.70
C TYR A 296 0.26 -17.91 12.13
N ARG A 297 1.40 -17.35 12.52
CA ARG A 297 1.92 -17.45 13.89
C ARG A 297 0.96 -16.87 14.94
N GLY A 298 0.28 -15.77 14.58
CA GLY A 298 -0.80 -15.20 15.39
C GLY A 298 -1.94 -16.20 15.57
N GLN A 299 -2.35 -16.86 14.51
CA GLN A 299 -3.40 -17.87 14.52
C GLN A 299 -3.05 -19.11 15.35
N GLU A 300 -1.83 -19.60 15.30
CA GLU A 300 -1.33 -20.66 16.17
C GLU A 300 -1.48 -20.28 17.66
N SER A 301 -1.21 -19.02 17.97
CA SER A 301 -1.36 -18.50 19.34
C SER A 301 -2.83 -18.35 19.75
N ARG A 302 -3.74 -17.99 18.81
CA ARG A 302 -5.20 -17.95 19.04
C ARG A 302 -5.76 -19.34 19.31
N LEU A 303 -5.37 -20.33 18.51
CA LEU A 303 -5.77 -21.71 18.72
C LEU A 303 -5.32 -22.21 20.11
N ARG A 304 -4.08 -21.92 20.50
CA ARG A 304 -3.60 -22.24 21.86
C ARG A 304 -4.41 -21.54 22.94
N ALA A 305 -4.76 -20.25 22.74
CA ALA A 305 -5.61 -19.53 23.69
C ALA A 305 -7.02 -20.15 23.79
N ALA A 306 -7.61 -20.57 22.65
CA ALA A 306 -8.92 -21.23 22.63
C ALA A 306 -8.88 -22.58 23.34
N ILE A 307 -7.80 -23.36 23.18
CA ILE A 307 -7.58 -24.61 23.90
C ILE A 307 -7.46 -24.37 25.41
N LEU A 308 -6.73 -23.34 25.84
CA LEU A 308 -6.61 -22.98 27.25
C LEU A 308 -7.93 -22.50 27.86
N GLN A 309 -8.86 -21.98 27.05
CA GLN A 309 -10.20 -21.57 27.51
C GLN A 309 -11.17 -22.75 27.74
N GLN A 310 -10.75 -24.00 27.54
CA GLN A 310 -11.50 -25.18 27.99
C GLN A 310 -11.54 -25.29 29.52
N PHE A 311 -10.58 -24.69 30.23
CA PHE A 311 -10.56 -24.67 31.66
C PHE A 311 -11.76 -23.87 32.21
N PRO A 312 -12.39 -24.32 33.31
CA PRO A 312 -13.52 -23.66 33.92
C PRO A 312 -13.14 -22.24 34.33
N LYS A 313 -14.09 -21.31 34.21
CA LYS A 313 -13.92 -19.97 34.77
C LYS A 313 -13.92 -20.05 36.30
N ILE A 314 -12.86 -19.52 36.91
CA ILE A 314 -12.65 -19.50 38.33
C ILE A 314 -12.69 -18.04 38.78
N ASN A 315 -13.66 -17.73 39.65
CA ASN A 315 -13.75 -16.46 40.36
C ASN A 315 -13.38 -16.69 41.82
N ILE A 316 -12.43 -15.91 42.31
CA ILE A 316 -12.11 -15.85 43.75
C ILE A 316 -12.70 -14.60 44.34
N GLY A 317 -13.23 -14.69 45.54
CA GLY A 317 -13.87 -13.55 46.17
C GLY A 317 -13.74 -13.55 47.70
N PHE A 318 -13.90 -12.37 48.25
CA PHE A 318 -14.01 -12.13 49.67
C PHE A 318 -15.28 -11.35 49.91
N ALA A 319 -16.09 -11.78 50.89
CA ALA A 319 -17.36 -11.13 51.23
C ALA A 319 -17.51 -10.99 52.72
N ARG A 320 -18.23 -9.93 53.12
CA ARG A 320 -18.72 -9.72 54.48
C ARG A 320 -20.20 -9.44 54.44
N ALA A 321 -20.95 -10.22 55.17
CA ALA A 321 -22.39 -10.12 55.23
C ALA A 321 -22.86 -10.02 56.68
N GLY A 322 -23.89 -9.22 56.92
CA GLY A 322 -24.67 -9.20 58.15
C GLY A 322 -26.09 -9.61 57.83
N ASP A 323 -26.63 -10.58 58.56
CA ASP A 323 -28.03 -10.98 58.39
C ASP A 323 -28.99 -10.07 59.18
N ASN A 324 -30.27 -10.30 59.03
CA ASN A 324 -31.29 -9.55 59.73
C ASN A 324 -31.41 -9.88 61.25
N THR A 325 -30.64 -10.86 61.74
CA THR A 325 -30.50 -11.17 63.20
C THR A 325 -29.23 -10.55 63.80
N ASN A 326 -28.51 -9.70 63.06
CA ASN A 326 -27.26 -9.03 63.41
C ASN A 326 -26.07 -9.98 63.58
N VAL A 327 -26.11 -11.16 62.96
CA VAL A 327 -24.95 -12.05 62.89
C VAL A 327 -24.04 -11.61 61.66
N ILE A 328 -22.79 -11.32 61.95
CA ILE A 328 -21.82 -10.88 60.94
C ILE A 328 -20.94 -12.06 60.54
N THR A 329 -20.93 -12.36 59.27
CA THR A 329 -20.07 -13.37 58.67
C THR A 329 -19.04 -12.72 57.75
N THR A 330 -17.82 -13.27 57.73
CA THR A 330 -16.75 -12.87 56.82
C THR A 330 -16.17 -14.13 56.23
N GLY A 331 -16.08 -14.19 54.91
CA GLY A 331 -15.69 -15.42 54.23
C GLY A 331 -14.93 -15.18 52.91
N PHE A 332 -14.19 -16.20 52.54
CA PHE A 332 -13.61 -16.35 51.21
C PHE A 332 -14.46 -17.32 50.40
N GLY A 333 -14.70 -17.00 49.14
CA GLY A 333 -15.50 -17.84 48.24
C GLY A 333 -14.75 -18.11 46.93
N VAL A 334 -15.00 -19.28 46.39
CA VAL A 334 -14.56 -19.68 45.04
C VAL A 334 -15.80 -20.10 44.26
N THR A 335 -16.01 -19.45 43.11
CA THR A 335 -17.04 -19.84 42.15
C THR A 335 -16.40 -20.44 40.91
N ILE A 336 -16.86 -21.62 40.53
CA ILE A 336 -16.33 -22.35 39.37
C ILE A 336 -17.46 -22.64 38.39
N ASP A 337 -17.36 -22.17 37.17
CA ASP A 337 -18.30 -22.50 36.10
C ASP A 337 -17.99 -23.92 35.60
N LEU A 338 -18.92 -24.86 35.78
CA LEU A 338 -18.68 -26.24 35.32
C LEU A 338 -18.96 -26.38 33.82
N PRO A 339 -17.97 -26.64 32.94
CA PRO A 339 -18.14 -26.74 31.49
C PRO A 339 -18.76 -28.10 31.11
N LEU A 340 -20.02 -28.36 31.45
CA LEU A 340 -20.68 -29.61 31.14
C LEU A 340 -21.08 -29.73 29.67
N PHE A 341 -21.56 -28.67 29.07
CA PHE A 341 -22.05 -28.63 27.67
C PHE A 341 -21.11 -27.88 26.74
N ASP A 342 -20.62 -26.73 27.14
CA ASP A 342 -19.68 -25.92 26.37
C ASP A 342 -18.29 -26.00 27.01
N ARG A 343 -17.39 -26.67 26.31
CA ARG A 343 -15.95 -26.80 26.61
C ARG A 343 -15.10 -26.02 25.61
N ASN A 344 -15.64 -24.97 25.04
CA ASN A 344 -15.02 -24.17 24.03
C ASN A 344 -14.72 -24.93 22.70
N GLN A 345 -15.35 -26.10 22.50
CA GLN A 345 -15.10 -26.99 21.35
C GLN A 345 -15.43 -26.31 20.02
N GLY A 346 -16.46 -25.44 19.97
CA GLY A 346 -16.84 -24.68 18.78
C GLY A 346 -15.78 -23.67 18.39
N ALA A 347 -15.28 -22.87 19.35
CA ALA A 347 -14.22 -21.90 19.10
C ALA A 347 -12.90 -22.59 18.68
N ILE A 348 -12.55 -23.71 19.33
CA ILE A 348 -11.36 -24.48 18.97
C ILE A 348 -11.46 -24.97 17.50
N ALA A 349 -12.61 -25.51 17.09
CA ALA A 349 -12.83 -25.97 15.72
C ALA A 349 -12.71 -24.82 14.69
N VAL A 350 -13.22 -23.63 15.03
CA VAL A 350 -13.09 -22.43 14.18
C VAL A 350 -11.63 -22.01 14.06
N GLU A 351 -10.90 -21.93 15.17
CA GLU A 351 -9.50 -21.54 15.17
C GLU A 351 -8.61 -22.56 14.43
N ASP A 352 -8.90 -23.86 14.56
CA ASP A 352 -8.19 -24.92 13.85
C ASP A 352 -8.44 -24.88 12.35
N ALA A 353 -9.70 -24.69 11.92
CA ALA A 353 -10.04 -24.53 10.52
C ALA A 353 -9.41 -23.26 9.92
N THR A 354 -9.39 -22.15 10.70
CA THR A 354 -8.75 -20.89 10.30
C THR A 354 -7.25 -21.07 10.14
N ARG A 355 -6.60 -21.82 11.02
CA ARG A 355 -5.18 -22.19 10.91
C ARG A 355 -4.89 -22.94 9.61
N ALA A 356 -5.68 -23.96 9.30
CA ALA A 356 -5.53 -24.72 8.05
C ALA A 356 -5.71 -23.81 6.82
N LYS A 357 -6.73 -22.95 6.83
CA LYS A 357 -6.96 -21.96 5.75
C LYS A 357 -5.76 -21.04 5.55
N LEU A 358 -5.22 -20.41 6.62
CA LEU A 358 -4.08 -19.51 6.52
C LEU A 358 -2.79 -20.19 6.06
N PHE A 359 -2.61 -21.48 6.42
CA PHE A 359 -1.51 -22.29 5.89
C PHE A 359 -1.61 -22.44 4.37
N ASP A 360 -2.78 -22.82 3.87
CA ASP A 360 -3.01 -23.00 2.45
C ASP A 360 -2.92 -21.67 1.69
N GLU A 361 -3.39 -20.55 2.25
CA GLU A 361 -3.23 -19.20 1.70
C GLU A 361 -1.75 -18.83 1.55
N TYR A 362 -0.93 -19.11 2.57
CA TYR A 362 0.51 -18.88 2.49
C TYR A 362 1.17 -19.70 1.37
N VAL A 363 0.85 -21.00 1.28
CA VAL A 363 1.38 -21.89 0.25
C VAL A 363 0.96 -21.43 -1.15
N ALA A 364 -0.31 -21.06 -1.32
CA ALA A 364 -0.83 -20.55 -2.58
C ALA A 364 -0.12 -19.25 -2.98
N ARG A 365 0.04 -18.30 -2.05
CA ARG A 365 0.72 -17.03 -2.32
C ARG A 365 2.20 -17.20 -2.68
N LEU A 366 2.89 -18.14 -2.01
CA LEU A 366 4.27 -18.48 -2.34
C LEU A 366 4.39 -19.10 -3.74
N PHE A 367 3.45 -19.98 -4.10
CA PHE A 367 3.39 -20.57 -5.44
C PHE A 367 3.15 -19.49 -6.52
N GLU A 368 2.19 -18.60 -6.30
CA GLU A 368 1.91 -17.47 -7.20
C GLU A 368 3.14 -16.55 -7.37
N ALA A 369 3.81 -16.18 -6.27
CA ALA A 369 4.99 -15.34 -6.29
C ALA A 369 6.14 -15.93 -7.13
N ARG A 370 6.37 -17.25 -7.02
CA ARG A 370 7.37 -17.95 -7.82
C ARG A 370 6.98 -18.01 -9.30
N GLY A 371 5.71 -18.24 -9.59
CA GLY A 371 5.16 -18.24 -10.95
C GLY A 371 5.24 -16.87 -11.61
N GLU A 372 4.93 -15.80 -10.86
CA GLU A 372 5.00 -14.42 -11.30
C GLU A 372 6.42 -14.03 -11.76
N ILE A 373 7.44 -14.31 -10.93
CA ILE A 373 8.85 -14.06 -11.30
C ILE A 373 9.23 -14.82 -12.58
N THR A 374 8.86 -16.09 -12.67
CA THR A 374 9.19 -16.92 -13.84
C THR A 374 8.56 -16.35 -15.12
N ARG A 375 7.29 -15.93 -15.04
CA ARG A 375 6.56 -15.31 -16.15
C ARG A 375 7.20 -13.99 -16.55
N ILE A 376 7.46 -13.08 -15.61
CA ILE A 376 8.05 -11.77 -15.89
C ILE A 376 9.40 -11.94 -16.61
N LEU A 377 10.27 -12.85 -16.17
CA LEU A 377 11.56 -13.10 -16.79
C LEU A 377 11.44 -13.70 -18.21
N ALA A 378 10.43 -14.54 -18.45
CA ALA A 378 10.14 -15.05 -19.80
C ALA A 378 9.65 -13.93 -20.72
N ASP A 379 8.77 -13.06 -20.22
CA ASP A 379 8.26 -11.89 -20.98
C ASP A 379 9.40 -10.91 -21.30
N MET A 380 10.27 -10.58 -20.35
CA MET A 380 11.46 -9.76 -20.57
C MET A 380 12.38 -10.33 -21.66
N LYS A 381 12.58 -11.66 -21.66
CA LYS A 381 13.37 -12.34 -22.70
C LYS A 381 12.72 -12.24 -24.08
N SER A 382 11.40 -12.33 -24.16
CA SER A 382 10.66 -12.17 -25.41
C SER A 382 10.73 -10.72 -25.91
N LEU A 383 10.47 -9.74 -25.03
CA LEU A 383 10.52 -8.31 -25.34
C LEU A 383 11.90 -7.90 -25.85
N ARG A 384 12.99 -8.38 -25.22
CA ARG A 384 14.35 -8.10 -25.75
C ARG A 384 14.53 -8.55 -27.18
N ARG A 385 14.12 -9.77 -27.52
CA ARG A 385 14.21 -10.26 -28.91
C ARG A 385 13.40 -9.42 -29.87
N GLN A 386 12.20 -8.95 -29.45
CA GLN A 386 11.36 -8.07 -30.26
C GLN A 386 12.01 -6.69 -30.44
N ILE A 387 12.61 -6.12 -29.39
CA ILE A 387 13.36 -4.85 -29.46
C ILE A 387 14.55 -4.98 -30.43
N GLU A 388 15.31 -6.06 -30.36
CA GLU A 388 16.44 -6.33 -31.25
C GLU A 388 15.97 -6.47 -32.74
N ALA A 389 14.86 -7.16 -32.97
CA ALA A 389 14.25 -7.29 -34.29
C ALA A 389 13.76 -5.94 -34.86
N ALA A 390 13.05 -5.15 -33.99
CA ALA A 390 12.59 -3.82 -34.38
C ALA A 390 13.76 -2.87 -34.69
N ALA A 391 14.79 -2.88 -33.83
CA ALA A 391 16.03 -2.09 -34.06
C ALA A 391 16.74 -2.42 -35.37
N THR A 392 16.74 -3.70 -35.79
CA THR A 392 17.29 -4.14 -37.07
C THR A 392 16.41 -3.73 -38.25
N SER A 393 15.08 -3.73 -38.07
CA SER A 393 14.13 -3.39 -39.15
C SER A 393 14.08 -1.90 -39.48
N ILE A 394 14.26 -1.02 -38.49
CA ILE A 394 14.16 0.44 -38.66
C ILE A 394 15.11 0.97 -39.75
N PRO A 395 16.42 0.68 -39.77
CA PRO A 395 17.32 1.17 -40.83
C PRO A 395 16.97 0.60 -42.21
N ILE A 396 16.42 -0.62 -42.27
CA ILE A 396 15.97 -1.20 -43.55
C ILE A 396 14.79 -0.42 -44.10
N LEU A 397 13.75 -0.17 -43.26
CA LEU A 397 12.59 0.63 -43.64
C LEU A 397 12.98 2.09 -43.96
N GLN A 398 13.96 2.66 -43.28
CA GLN A 398 14.46 3.99 -43.59
C GLN A 398 15.07 4.02 -45.01
N ASN A 399 15.85 3.02 -45.39
CA ASN A 399 16.40 2.91 -46.74
C ASN A 399 15.31 2.77 -47.81
N VAL A 400 14.22 2.05 -47.49
CA VAL A 400 13.04 1.94 -48.40
C VAL A 400 12.38 3.29 -48.59
N VAL A 401 12.15 4.06 -47.52
CA VAL A 401 11.57 5.41 -47.57
C VAL A 401 12.47 6.34 -48.42
N ASP A 402 13.78 6.29 -48.20
CA ASP A 402 14.74 7.13 -48.94
C ASP A 402 14.78 6.77 -50.44
N SER A 403 14.66 5.48 -50.75
CA SER A 403 14.60 5.00 -52.14
C SER A 403 13.31 5.47 -52.83
N TYR A 404 12.15 5.35 -52.19
CA TYR A 404 10.88 5.85 -52.75
C TYR A 404 10.86 7.38 -52.85
N ARG A 405 11.47 8.10 -51.91
CA ARG A 405 11.63 9.56 -52.01
C ARG A 405 12.42 9.96 -53.28
N LEU A 406 13.53 9.28 -53.55
CA LEU A 406 14.33 9.52 -54.76
C LEU A 406 13.57 9.16 -56.02
N ALA A 407 12.91 7.98 -56.06
CA ALA A 407 12.11 7.54 -57.21
C ALA A 407 10.94 8.51 -57.49
N LEU A 408 10.28 9.04 -56.47
CA LEU A 408 9.22 10.03 -56.58
C LEU A 408 9.76 11.34 -57.21
N GLN A 409 10.96 11.80 -56.79
CA GLN A 409 11.61 12.98 -57.36
C GLN A 409 11.96 12.80 -58.85
N GLN A 410 12.21 11.56 -59.29
CA GLN A 410 12.49 11.20 -60.66
C GLN A 410 11.25 10.88 -61.50
N GLY A 411 10.05 10.93 -60.89
CA GLY A 411 8.82 10.57 -61.56
C GLY A 411 8.60 9.05 -61.76
N ASN A 412 9.39 8.21 -61.08
CA ASN A 412 9.40 6.75 -61.19
C ASN A 412 8.61 6.03 -60.10
N ALA A 413 7.99 6.73 -59.19
CA ALA A 413 7.10 6.20 -58.13
C ALA A 413 5.90 7.10 -57.93
N ASP A 414 4.79 6.52 -57.43
CA ASP A 414 3.63 7.29 -57.04
C ASP A 414 3.72 7.79 -55.58
N VAL A 415 3.00 8.84 -55.27
CA VAL A 415 2.99 9.51 -53.98
C VAL A 415 2.43 8.61 -52.89
N LEU A 416 1.42 7.76 -53.16
CA LEU A 416 0.79 6.88 -52.22
C LEU A 416 1.76 5.80 -51.71
N THR A 417 2.55 5.21 -52.60
CA THR A 417 3.59 4.22 -52.23
C THR A 417 4.64 4.83 -51.30
N TYR A 418 5.05 6.07 -51.52
CA TYR A 418 5.95 6.80 -50.64
C TYR A 418 5.35 7.01 -49.24
N TYR A 419 4.07 7.46 -49.14
CA TYR A 419 3.40 7.64 -47.83
C TYR A 419 3.20 6.33 -47.11
N ASN A 420 2.86 5.23 -47.79
CA ASN A 420 2.77 3.92 -47.18
C ASN A 420 4.11 3.48 -46.56
N ALA A 421 5.22 3.64 -47.28
CA ALA A 421 6.55 3.32 -46.77
C ALA A 421 6.93 4.18 -45.55
N ARG A 422 6.54 5.48 -45.53
CA ARG A 422 6.72 6.35 -44.33
C ARG A 422 5.87 5.89 -43.16
N ALA A 423 4.60 5.53 -43.39
CA ALA A 423 3.72 5.04 -42.36
C ALA A 423 4.25 3.73 -41.72
N ASP A 424 4.79 2.82 -42.53
CA ASP A 424 5.40 1.57 -42.05
C ASP A 424 6.64 1.84 -41.19
N LEU A 425 7.52 2.76 -41.63
CA LEU A 425 8.69 3.19 -40.84
C LEU A 425 8.25 3.81 -39.48
N LEU A 426 7.28 4.74 -39.51
CA LEU A 426 6.75 5.37 -38.29
C LEU A 426 6.17 4.32 -37.37
N THR A 427 5.32 3.42 -37.85
CA THR A 427 4.74 2.33 -37.09
C THR A 427 5.83 1.51 -36.40
N LYS A 428 6.91 1.18 -37.12
CA LYS A 428 8.03 0.42 -36.53
C LYS A 428 8.82 1.21 -35.47
N ARG A 429 8.97 2.52 -35.65
CA ARG A 429 9.63 3.40 -34.65
C ARG A 429 8.78 3.51 -33.38
N LEU A 430 7.46 3.68 -33.51
CA LEU A 430 6.55 3.73 -32.37
C LEU A 430 6.48 2.38 -31.65
N GLU A 431 6.42 1.26 -32.41
CA GLU A 431 6.52 -0.10 -31.85
C GLU A 431 7.82 -0.28 -31.03
N PHE A 432 8.95 0.20 -31.55
CA PHE A 432 10.22 0.11 -30.83
C PHE A 432 10.23 0.89 -29.51
N VAL A 433 9.61 2.08 -29.46
CA VAL A 433 9.45 2.86 -28.22
C VAL A 433 8.53 2.12 -27.25
N ASP A 434 7.41 1.58 -27.73
CA ASP A 434 6.46 0.86 -26.90
C ASP A 434 7.03 -0.45 -26.32
N LEU A 435 7.79 -1.21 -27.11
CA LEU A 435 8.50 -2.41 -26.62
C LEU A 435 9.51 -2.08 -25.51
N LYS A 436 10.19 -0.93 -25.61
CA LYS A 436 11.08 -0.45 -24.54
C LYS A 436 10.30 -0.07 -23.28
N ARG A 437 9.14 0.57 -23.43
CA ARG A 437 8.24 0.87 -22.32
C ARG A 437 7.81 -0.43 -21.63
N GLN A 438 7.32 -1.42 -22.39
CA GLN A 438 6.92 -2.72 -21.85
C GLN A 438 8.08 -3.42 -21.11
N LEU A 439 9.31 -3.31 -21.60
CA LEU A 439 10.49 -3.86 -20.91
C LEU A 439 10.76 -3.16 -19.58
N ALA A 440 10.59 -1.83 -19.52
CA ALA A 440 10.71 -1.06 -18.27
C ALA A 440 9.59 -1.44 -17.29
N ASP A 441 8.36 -1.65 -17.78
CA ASP A 441 7.25 -2.14 -16.98
C ASP A 441 7.55 -3.51 -16.33
N MET A 442 8.11 -4.43 -17.12
CA MET A 442 8.52 -5.74 -16.61
C MET A 442 9.67 -5.65 -15.60
N TYR A 443 10.57 -4.68 -15.77
CA TYR A 443 11.65 -4.45 -14.82
C TYR A 443 11.11 -4.01 -13.45
N VAL A 444 10.21 -3.04 -13.43
CA VAL A 444 9.55 -2.57 -12.19
C VAL A 444 8.69 -3.69 -11.58
N ALA A 445 7.95 -4.43 -12.43
CA ALA A 445 7.18 -5.59 -11.97
C ALA A 445 8.07 -6.66 -11.32
N LEU A 446 9.29 -6.88 -11.84
CA LEU A 446 10.26 -7.81 -11.24
C LEU A 446 10.79 -7.30 -9.89
N GLU A 447 11.01 -5.99 -9.72
CA GLU A 447 11.35 -5.40 -8.42
C GLU A 447 10.25 -5.64 -7.39
N ILE A 448 8.98 -5.45 -7.79
CA ILE A 448 7.83 -5.75 -6.92
C ILE A 448 7.79 -7.24 -6.59
N ALA A 449 7.84 -8.11 -7.60
CA ALA A 449 7.73 -9.54 -7.42
C ALA A 449 8.87 -10.14 -6.60
N ALA A 450 10.09 -9.59 -6.71
CA ALA A 450 11.26 -9.98 -5.93
C ALA A 450 11.27 -9.42 -4.50
N GLY A 451 10.48 -8.40 -4.22
CA GLY A 451 10.47 -7.68 -2.94
C GLY A 451 11.76 -6.90 -2.67
N SER A 452 12.48 -6.48 -3.71
CA SER A 452 13.76 -5.78 -3.58
C SER A 452 14.13 -5.04 -4.87
N TYR A 453 14.99 -4.03 -4.77
CA TYR A 453 15.59 -3.40 -5.93
C TYR A 453 16.49 -4.39 -6.69
N LEU A 454 16.47 -4.34 -8.03
CA LEU A 454 17.32 -5.14 -8.91
C LEU A 454 18.70 -4.50 -9.14
N SER A 455 18.77 -3.19 -9.10
CA SER A 455 19.99 -2.39 -9.09
C SER A 455 19.91 -1.42 -7.91
N GLU A 456 21.04 -1.10 -7.31
CA GLU A 456 21.03 -0.03 -6.31
C GLU A 456 20.51 1.26 -6.96
N PRO A 457 19.62 2.01 -6.27
CA PRO A 457 19.22 3.34 -6.73
C PRO A 457 20.48 4.15 -7.01
N ARG A 458 20.52 4.87 -8.15
CA ARG A 458 21.67 5.73 -8.47
C ARG A 458 21.83 6.74 -7.33
N GLU A 459 22.88 6.61 -6.53
CA GLU A 459 23.34 7.73 -5.72
C GLU A 459 23.66 8.86 -6.69
N LYS A 460 23.00 10.01 -6.53
CA LYS A 460 23.36 11.21 -7.30
C LYS A 460 24.84 11.45 -7.02
N ALA A 461 25.68 11.35 -8.06
CA ALA A 461 27.06 11.75 -7.94
C ALA A 461 27.06 13.19 -7.44
N VAL A 462 27.51 13.39 -6.21
CA VAL A 462 27.78 14.71 -5.66
C VAL A 462 28.82 15.31 -6.60
N SER A 463 28.39 16.21 -7.50
CA SER A 463 29.31 17.02 -8.28
C SER A 463 30.14 17.85 -7.33
N PRO A 464 31.48 17.83 -7.46
CA PRO A 464 32.37 18.52 -6.58
C PRO A 464 32.21 20.06 -6.63
#